data_6cc6a693c5f73259c4aca4f6379de1c1
#
_entry.id   6cc6a693c5f73259c4aca4f6379de1c1
#
_cell.length_a   1.000
_cell.length_b   1.000
_cell.length_c   1.000
_cell.angle_alpha   90.00
_cell.angle_beta   90.00
_cell.angle_gamma   90.00
#
_symmetry.space_group_name_H-M   'P 1'
#
loop_
_entity.id
_entity.type
_entity.pdbx_description
1 polymer ?
#
loop_
_entity_poly.entity_id
_entity_poly.type
_entity_poly.pdbx_seq_one_letter_code
_entity_poly.pdbx_strand_id
1 'polypeptide(L)'
;MPRKGHIQKRDVLADPLYNDKVVTKLINNIMLDGKKGVAQKIVYGAFGRVEEKAGKPALEVFEEAMNNIMPVLEVKARRIGGATYQVPIEVRTDRRQALGLRWLVTFSRKRGEKTMEERLANEILDAANNTGSAVKRKEDMHKMAEANKAFAHYRF
;
A
#
# COMPACT_ATOMS: atom_id res chain seq x y z
N MET A 1 11.08 12.53 21.84
CA MET A 1 10.42 12.77 20.53
C MET A 1 10.63 14.23 20.12
N PRO A 2 11.17 14.51 18.92
CA PRO A 2 11.34 15.88 18.47
C PRO A 2 9.97 16.55 18.28
N ARG A 3 9.73 17.65 18.94
CA ARG A 3 8.50 18.45 18.79
C ARG A 3 8.61 19.46 17.65
N LYS A 4 9.82 19.93 17.38
CA LYS A 4 10.18 20.88 16.31
C LYS A 4 11.46 20.36 15.65
N GLY A 5 11.52 20.38 14.35
CA GLY A 5 12.68 19.97 13.59
C GLY A 5 12.40 18.86 12.59
N HIS A 6 13.28 18.73 11.64
CA HIS A 6 13.19 17.74 10.58
C HIS A 6 13.63 16.37 11.09
N ILE A 7 12.76 15.38 10.98
CA ILE A 7 13.09 13.99 11.30
C ILE A 7 13.68 13.37 10.04
N GLN A 8 14.94 12.94 10.13
CA GLN A 8 15.57 12.20 9.03
C GLN A 8 14.86 10.86 8.82
N LYS A 9 14.44 10.62 7.58
CA LYS A 9 13.88 9.33 7.20
C LYS A 9 15.00 8.30 7.10
N ARG A 10 14.84 7.17 7.77
CA ARG A 10 15.76 6.04 7.62
C ARG A 10 15.53 5.40 6.27
N ASP A 11 16.59 5.26 5.47
CA ASP A 11 16.53 4.49 4.24
C ASP A 11 16.60 2.99 4.54
N VAL A 12 16.01 2.18 3.69
CA VAL A 12 16.04 0.72 3.78
C VAL A 12 17.00 0.17 2.73
N LEU A 13 17.69 -0.89 3.06
CA LEU A 13 18.51 -1.63 2.08
C LEU A 13 17.59 -2.35 1.10
N ALA A 14 18.04 -2.47 -0.14
CA ALA A 14 17.33 -3.28 -1.13
C ALA A 14 17.29 -4.75 -0.72
N ASP A 15 16.23 -5.45 -1.14
CA ASP A 15 16.11 -6.89 -0.87
C ASP A 15 17.22 -7.67 -1.59
N PRO A 16 17.89 -8.63 -0.91
CA PRO A 16 19.01 -9.34 -1.51
C PRO A 16 18.63 -10.21 -2.71
N LEU A 17 17.37 -10.68 -2.80
CA LEU A 17 16.93 -11.55 -3.88
C LEU A 17 16.41 -10.75 -5.10
N TYR A 18 15.60 -9.73 -4.86
CA TYR A 18 14.99 -8.93 -5.91
C TYR A 18 15.68 -7.58 -6.16
N ASN A 19 16.66 -7.21 -5.33
CA ASN A 19 17.40 -5.95 -5.39
C ASN A 19 16.50 -4.70 -5.44
N ASP A 20 15.37 -4.75 -4.75
CA ASP A 20 14.37 -3.70 -4.73
C ASP A 20 14.05 -3.24 -3.30
N LYS A 21 14.00 -1.92 -3.09
CA LYS A 21 13.67 -1.30 -1.80
C LYS A 21 12.18 -1.42 -1.45
N VAL A 22 11.31 -1.49 -2.46
CA VAL A 22 9.85 -1.62 -2.23
C VAL A 22 9.53 -3.01 -1.70
N VAL A 23 10.23 -4.03 -2.20
CA VAL A 23 10.11 -5.40 -1.67
C VAL A 23 10.55 -5.45 -0.20
N THR A 24 11.63 -4.80 0.17
CA THR A 24 12.04 -4.70 1.59
C THR A 24 10.97 -4.01 2.44
N LYS A 25 10.37 -2.94 1.94
CA LYS A 25 9.26 -2.26 2.63
C LYS A 25 8.02 -3.15 2.76
N LEU A 26 7.72 -3.96 1.76
CA LEU A 26 6.64 -4.96 1.82
C LEU A 26 6.91 -5.99 2.92
N ILE A 27 8.11 -6.56 2.96
CA ILE A 27 8.54 -7.50 4.00
C ILE A 27 8.36 -6.88 5.40
N ASN A 28 8.81 -5.63 5.57
CA ASN A 28 8.67 -4.92 6.83
C ASN A 28 7.20 -4.66 7.24
N ASN A 29 6.30 -4.47 6.26
CA ASN A 29 4.86 -4.32 6.53
C ASN A 29 4.17 -5.65 6.89
N ILE A 30 4.65 -6.76 6.35
CA ILE A 30 4.12 -8.11 6.67
C ILE A 30 4.65 -8.60 8.00
N MET A 31 5.85 -8.20 8.38
CA MET A 31 6.51 -8.64 9.60
C MET A 31 5.67 -8.37 10.84
N LEU A 32 5.55 -9.37 11.70
CA LEU A 32 4.94 -9.31 13.03
C LEU A 32 5.98 -9.73 14.08
N ASP A 33 5.96 -9.09 15.25
CA ASP A 33 6.80 -9.43 16.40
C ASP A 33 8.33 -9.49 16.09
N GLY A 34 8.77 -8.71 15.10
CA GLY A 34 10.16 -8.71 14.67
C GLY A 34 10.62 -9.94 13.88
N LYS A 35 9.72 -10.84 13.51
CA LYS A 35 10.01 -12.10 12.82
C LYS A 35 10.27 -11.87 11.31
N LYS A 36 11.37 -11.20 10.99
CA LYS A 36 11.68 -10.81 9.60
C LYS A 36 11.92 -12.02 8.68
N GLY A 37 12.58 -13.07 9.13
CA GLY A 37 12.82 -14.27 8.34
C GLY A 37 11.53 -14.96 7.88
N VAL A 38 10.50 -14.99 8.74
CA VAL A 38 9.17 -15.52 8.38
C VAL A 38 8.51 -14.63 7.34
N ALA A 39 8.57 -13.31 7.51
CA ALA A 39 8.02 -12.36 6.54
C ALA A 39 8.70 -12.47 5.16
N GLN A 40 10.02 -12.65 5.12
CA GLN A 40 10.75 -12.90 3.88
C GLN A 40 10.28 -14.16 3.17
N LYS A 41 10.14 -15.28 3.89
CA LYS A 41 9.62 -16.53 3.33
C LYS A 41 8.22 -16.35 2.74
N ILE A 42 7.34 -15.63 3.43
CA ILE A 42 5.99 -15.35 2.94
C ILE A 42 6.03 -14.55 1.62
N VAL A 43 6.83 -13.49 1.55
CA VAL A 43 6.92 -12.65 0.34
C VAL A 43 7.53 -13.45 -0.82
N TYR A 44 8.61 -14.17 -0.58
CA TYR A 44 9.25 -14.98 -1.63
C TYR A 44 8.34 -16.11 -2.13
N GLY A 45 7.64 -16.78 -1.21
CA GLY A 45 6.65 -17.80 -1.59
C GLY A 45 5.47 -17.21 -2.35
N ALA A 46 4.99 -16.03 -1.97
CA ALA A 46 3.95 -15.33 -2.71
C ALA A 46 4.40 -14.92 -4.11
N PHE A 47 5.62 -14.40 -4.25
CA PHE A 47 6.17 -14.00 -5.55
C PHE A 47 6.37 -15.20 -6.47
N GLY A 48 6.85 -16.34 -5.97
CA GLY A 48 6.93 -17.57 -6.74
C GLY A 48 5.56 -18.00 -7.28
N ARG A 49 4.51 -17.95 -6.47
CA ARG A 49 3.13 -18.25 -6.90
C ARG A 49 2.58 -17.23 -7.91
N VAL A 50 2.98 -15.98 -7.80
CA VAL A 50 2.61 -14.93 -8.79
C VAL A 50 3.25 -15.25 -10.15
N GLU A 51 4.53 -15.60 -10.19
CA GLU A 51 5.23 -16.00 -11.42
C GLU A 51 4.59 -17.21 -12.08
N GLU A 52 4.28 -18.25 -11.30
CA GLU A 52 3.62 -19.46 -11.81
C GLU A 52 2.26 -19.16 -12.46
N LYS A 53 1.46 -18.28 -11.84
CA LYS A 53 0.11 -17.96 -12.32
C LYS A 53 0.07 -16.92 -13.41
N ALA A 54 0.94 -15.91 -13.34
CA ALA A 54 0.95 -14.80 -14.31
C ALA A 54 1.80 -15.09 -15.55
N GLY A 55 2.77 -16.00 -15.46
CA GLY A 55 3.73 -16.26 -16.54
C GLY A 55 4.66 -15.09 -16.83
N LYS A 56 4.77 -14.15 -15.89
CA LYS A 56 5.62 -12.95 -15.94
C LYS A 56 6.49 -12.87 -14.69
N PRO A 57 7.62 -12.13 -14.70
CA PRO A 57 8.40 -11.87 -13.50
C PRO A 57 7.53 -11.28 -12.39
N ALA A 58 7.64 -11.80 -11.16
CA ALA A 58 6.82 -11.37 -10.03
C ALA A 58 6.97 -9.87 -9.74
N LEU A 59 8.17 -9.33 -9.93
CA LEU A 59 8.44 -7.92 -9.68
C LEU A 59 7.62 -7.00 -10.60
N GLU A 60 7.51 -7.33 -11.89
CA GLU A 60 6.68 -6.59 -12.85
C GLU A 60 5.21 -6.59 -12.45
N VAL A 61 4.67 -7.76 -12.10
CA VAL A 61 3.28 -7.90 -11.66
C VAL A 61 3.04 -7.13 -10.36
N PHE A 62 4.02 -7.15 -9.45
CA PHE A 62 3.96 -6.38 -8.21
C PHE A 62 3.98 -4.87 -8.45
N GLU A 63 4.80 -4.38 -9.37
CA GLU A 63 4.83 -2.97 -9.75
C GLU A 63 3.51 -2.52 -10.38
N GLU A 64 2.94 -3.32 -11.29
CA GLU A 64 1.61 -3.08 -11.86
C GLU A 64 0.54 -3.02 -10.76
N ALA A 65 0.55 -3.99 -9.85
CA ALA A 65 -0.37 -4.01 -8.70
C ALA A 65 -0.23 -2.76 -7.83
N MET A 66 1.00 -2.37 -7.49
CA MET A 66 1.25 -1.17 -6.68
C MET A 66 0.78 0.09 -7.38
N ASN A 67 1.01 0.24 -8.68
CA ASN A 67 0.53 1.38 -9.46
C ASN A 67 -1.00 1.48 -9.44
N ASN A 68 -1.70 0.33 -9.46
CA ASN A 68 -3.15 0.27 -9.39
C ASN A 68 -3.70 0.54 -7.98
N ILE A 69 -2.94 0.27 -6.92
CA ILE A 69 -3.37 0.46 -5.52
C ILE A 69 -3.04 1.86 -5.00
N MET A 70 -1.92 2.45 -5.41
CA MET A 70 -1.44 3.72 -4.86
C MET A 70 -2.42 4.87 -5.13
N PRO A 71 -2.92 5.58 -4.08
CA PRO A 71 -3.85 6.68 -4.26
C PRO A 71 -3.13 7.98 -4.67
N VAL A 72 -3.78 8.80 -5.47
CA VAL A 72 -3.34 10.17 -5.81
C VAL A 72 -3.93 11.19 -4.84
N LEU A 73 -5.15 10.94 -4.38
CA LEU A 73 -5.90 11.81 -3.47
C LEU A 73 -6.23 11.09 -2.17
N GLU A 74 -6.25 11.82 -1.08
CA GLU A 74 -6.81 11.38 0.21
C GLU A 74 -7.68 12.49 0.79
N VAL A 75 -8.52 12.16 1.75
CA VAL A 75 -9.30 13.14 2.50
C VAL A 75 -8.74 13.30 3.90
N LYS A 76 -8.61 14.55 4.34
CA LYS A 76 -8.14 14.90 5.68
C LYS A 76 -9.20 15.69 6.43
N ALA A 77 -9.53 15.25 7.63
CA ALA A 77 -10.46 15.97 8.48
C ALA A 77 -9.86 17.31 8.92
N ARG A 78 -10.58 18.40 8.68
CA ARG A 78 -10.25 19.76 9.16
C ARG A 78 -11.43 20.33 9.92
N ARG A 79 -11.15 20.91 11.07
CA ARG A 79 -12.16 21.59 11.87
C ARG A 79 -12.14 23.09 11.60
N ILE A 80 -13.26 23.61 11.12
CA ILE A 80 -13.40 25.03 10.76
C ILE A 80 -14.72 25.53 11.35
N GLY A 81 -14.67 26.57 12.18
CA GLY A 81 -15.87 27.17 12.78
C GLY A 81 -16.73 26.19 13.60
N GLY A 82 -16.11 25.17 14.24
CA GLY A 82 -16.82 24.17 15.03
C GLY A 82 -17.32 22.94 14.24
N ALA A 83 -17.37 23.01 12.91
CA ALA A 83 -17.72 21.88 12.04
C ALA A 83 -16.46 21.17 11.50
N THR A 84 -16.54 19.85 11.33
CA THR A 84 -15.45 19.04 10.75
C THR A 84 -15.74 18.76 9.29
N TYR A 85 -14.84 19.17 8.42
CA TYR A 85 -14.91 18.95 6.98
C TYR A 85 -13.88 17.92 6.54
N GLN A 86 -14.23 17.09 5.57
CA GLN A 86 -13.33 16.18 4.88
C GLN A 86 -12.71 16.91 3.69
N VAL A 87 -11.47 17.35 3.81
CA VAL A 87 -10.80 18.14 2.78
C VAL A 87 -9.95 17.24 1.90
N PRO A 88 -10.17 17.21 0.57
CA PRO A 88 -9.35 16.44 -0.35
C PRO A 88 -7.96 17.08 -0.49
N ILE A 89 -6.93 16.27 -0.40
CA ILE A 89 -5.53 16.67 -0.58
C ILE A 89 -4.80 15.69 -1.49
N GLU A 90 -3.81 16.18 -2.22
CA GLU A 90 -2.90 15.32 -2.97
C GLU A 90 -1.95 14.58 -2.04
N VAL A 91 -1.69 13.32 -2.36
CA VAL A 91 -0.79 12.47 -1.58
C VAL A 91 0.62 12.54 -2.15
N ARG A 92 1.61 12.83 -1.29
CA ARG A 92 3.02 12.81 -1.69
C ARG A 92 3.47 11.41 -2.08
N THR A 93 4.45 11.29 -2.97
CA THR A 93 4.92 10.03 -3.55
C THR A 93 5.31 8.98 -2.50
N ASP A 94 6.05 9.38 -1.47
CA ASP A 94 6.46 8.48 -0.39
C ASP A 94 5.26 7.95 0.43
N ARG A 95 4.25 8.80 0.65
CA ARG A 95 3.03 8.42 1.34
C ARG A 95 2.13 7.55 0.46
N ARG A 96 2.07 7.81 -0.85
CA ARG A 96 1.34 6.96 -1.80
C ARG A 96 1.83 5.53 -1.72
N GLN A 97 3.15 5.34 -1.77
CA GLN A 97 3.78 4.01 -1.64
C GLN A 97 3.47 3.37 -0.29
N ALA A 98 3.58 4.12 0.81
CA ALA A 98 3.29 3.61 2.14
C ALA A 98 1.82 3.19 2.31
N LEU A 99 0.87 3.96 1.78
CA LEU A 99 -0.55 3.63 1.79
C LEU A 99 -0.84 2.40 0.94
N GLY A 100 -0.27 2.32 -0.26
CA GLY A 100 -0.41 1.17 -1.16
C GLY A 100 0.05 -0.13 -0.51
N LEU A 101 1.23 -0.16 0.07
CA LEU A 101 1.77 -1.32 0.79
C LEU A 101 0.90 -1.70 2.00
N ARG A 102 0.47 -0.72 2.77
CA ARG A 102 -0.41 -0.96 3.93
C ARG A 102 -1.74 -1.56 3.52
N TRP A 103 -2.37 -1.05 2.49
CA TRP A 103 -3.64 -1.58 1.99
C TRP A 103 -3.48 -2.98 1.41
N LEU A 104 -2.44 -3.21 0.60
CA LEU A 104 -2.13 -4.54 0.07
C LEU A 104 -2.04 -5.57 1.20
N VAL A 105 -1.23 -5.32 2.23
CA VAL A 105 -1.06 -6.24 3.37
C VAL A 105 -2.36 -6.39 4.18
N THR A 106 -3.06 -5.28 4.45
CA THR A 106 -4.30 -5.31 5.23
C THR A 106 -5.38 -6.15 4.55
N PHE A 107 -5.56 -5.99 3.25
CA PHE A 107 -6.59 -6.72 2.51
C PHE A 107 -6.16 -8.15 2.19
N SER A 108 -4.87 -8.42 1.99
CA SER A 108 -4.37 -9.80 1.92
C SER A 108 -4.71 -10.58 3.20
N ARG A 109 -4.50 -9.99 4.38
CA ARG A 109 -4.83 -10.65 5.65
C ARG A 109 -6.33 -10.95 5.81
N LYS A 110 -7.21 -10.20 5.17
CA LYS A 110 -8.67 -10.39 5.23
C LYS A 110 -9.19 -11.45 4.25
N ARG A 111 -8.36 -11.95 3.36
CA ARG A 111 -8.75 -13.00 2.41
C ARG A 111 -8.99 -14.34 3.10
N GLY A 112 -9.78 -15.18 2.48
CA GLY A 112 -10.17 -16.48 3.01
C GLY A 112 -9.23 -17.65 2.72
N GLU A 113 -8.16 -17.44 1.94
CA GLU A 113 -7.19 -18.49 1.63
C GLU A 113 -6.46 -18.99 2.88
N LYS A 114 -5.94 -20.19 2.85
CA LYS A 114 -5.36 -20.87 4.01
C LYS A 114 -4.06 -20.22 4.50
N THR A 115 -3.13 -19.93 3.60
CA THR A 115 -1.81 -19.39 3.95
C THR A 115 -1.68 -17.92 3.59
N MET A 116 -0.81 -17.19 4.30
CA MET A 116 -0.54 -15.78 3.97
C MET A 116 0.16 -15.62 2.61
N GLU A 117 0.94 -16.60 2.19
CA GLU A 117 1.56 -16.64 0.85
C GLU A 117 0.50 -16.63 -0.24
N GLU A 118 -0.53 -17.48 -0.11
CA GLU A 118 -1.64 -17.53 -1.07
C GLU A 118 -2.47 -16.25 -1.07
N ARG A 119 -2.77 -15.73 0.12
CA ARG A 119 -3.51 -14.48 0.29
C ARG A 119 -2.80 -13.32 -0.38
N LEU A 120 -1.50 -13.17 -0.14
CA LEU A 120 -0.70 -12.11 -0.71
C LEU A 120 -0.56 -12.25 -2.23
N ALA A 121 -0.27 -13.46 -2.71
CA ALA A 121 -0.15 -13.74 -4.15
C ALA A 121 -1.45 -13.41 -4.90
N ASN A 122 -2.59 -13.86 -4.39
CA ASN A 122 -3.87 -13.62 -5.03
C ASN A 122 -4.28 -12.15 -4.98
N GLU A 123 -4.00 -11.42 -3.89
CA GLU A 123 -4.26 -9.97 -3.83
C GLU A 123 -3.38 -9.19 -4.81
N ILE A 124 -2.11 -9.57 -4.98
CA ILE A 124 -1.21 -8.97 -5.98
C ILE A 124 -1.74 -9.21 -7.39
N LEU A 125 -2.16 -10.43 -7.72
CA LEU A 125 -2.70 -10.78 -9.04
C LEU A 125 -4.00 -10.02 -9.32
N ASP A 126 -4.92 -9.97 -8.36
CA ASP A 126 -6.17 -9.22 -8.49
C ASP A 126 -5.89 -7.73 -8.70
N ALA A 127 -4.96 -7.17 -7.92
CA ALA A 127 -4.59 -5.76 -8.03
C ALA A 127 -3.89 -5.43 -9.36
N ALA A 128 -3.05 -6.31 -9.89
CA ALA A 128 -2.44 -6.15 -11.22
C ALA A 128 -3.51 -6.11 -12.33
N ASN A 129 -4.59 -6.88 -12.15
CA ASN A 129 -5.77 -6.84 -13.04
C ASN A 129 -6.75 -5.70 -12.70
N ASN A 130 -6.35 -4.74 -11.88
CA ASN A 130 -7.17 -3.61 -11.44
C ASN A 130 -8.47 -4.03 -10.73
N THR A 131 -8.44 -5.12 -10.00
CA THR A 131 -9.54 -5.69 -9.20
C THR A 131 -9.07 -5.92 -7.75
N GLY A 132 -9.95 -6.46 -6.93
CA GLY A 132 -9.62 -6.78 -5.55
C GLY A 132 -9.88 -5.68 -4.54
N SER A 133 -9.74 -6.03 -3.27
CA SER A 133 -10.15 -5.16 -2.15
C SER A 133 -9.20 -3.97 -1.95
N ALA A 134 -7.93 -4.13 -2.25
CA ALA A 134 -6.95 -3.04 -2.13
C ALA A 134 -7.21 -1.94 -3.18
N VAL A 135 -7.49 -2.33 -4.42
CA VAL A 135 -7.87 -1.39 -5.49
C VAL A 135 -9.20 -0.71 -5.18
N LYS A 136 -10.18 -1.47 -4.71
CA LYS A 136 -11.47 -0.92 -4.27
C LYS A 136 -11.28 0.14 -3.18
N ARG A 137 -10.38 -0.07 -2.25
CA ARG A 137 -10.06 0.92 -1.21
C ARG A 137 -9.54 2.24 -1.79
N LYS A 138 -8.68 2.17 -2.82
CA LYS A 138 -8.22 3.37 -3.55
C LYS A 138 -9.40 4.08 -4.19
N GLU A 139 -10.26 3.34 -4.89
CA GLU A 139 -11.43 3.91 -5.56
C GLU A 139 -12.39 4.59 -4.56
N ASP A 140 -12.67 3.96 -3.43
CA ASP A 140 -13.49 4.53 -2.37
C ASP A 140 -12.89 5.84 -1.83
N MET A 141 -11.56 5.88 -1.65
CA MET A 141 -10.86 7.08 -1.22
C MET A 141 -10.97 8.20 -2.26
N HIS A 142 -10.80 7.88 -3.55
CA HIS A 142 -10.95 8.84 -4.64
C HIS A 142 -12.39 9.35 -4.78
N LYS A 143 -13.39 8.47 -4.64
CA LYS A 143 -14.81 8.87 -4.61
C LYS A 143 -15.13 9.82 -3.46
N MET A 144 -14.59 9.54 -2.26
CA MET A 144 -14.73 10.44 -1.12
C MET A 144 -14.07 11.80 -1.37
N ALA A 145 -12.88 11.82 -1.99
CA ALA A 145 -12.19 13.06 -2.33
C ALA A 145 -12.98 13.87 -3.38
N GLU A 146 -13.56 13.23 -4.36
CA GLU A 146 -14.37 13.86 -5.39
C GLU A 146 -15.68 14.42 -4.81
N ALA A 147 -16.39 13.65 -3.99
CA ALA A 147 -17.60 14.10 -3.30
C ALA A 147 -17.36 15.33 -2.41
N ASN A 148 -16.16 15.48 -1.86
CA ASN A 148 -15.77 16.61 -1.01
C ASN A 148 -14.98 17.70 -1.77
N LYS A 149 -14.96 17.67 -3.10
CA LYS A 149 -14.20 18.61 -3.94
C LYS A 149 -14.53 20.07 -3.66
N ALA A 150 -15.77 20.39 -3.26
CA ALA A 150 -16.20 21.72 -2.90
C ALA A 150 -15.41 22.33 -1.72
N PHE A 151 -14.84 21.48 -0.84
CA PHE A 151 -14.04 21.90 0.32
C PHE A 151 -12.53 21.95 0.04
N ALA A 152 -12.10 21.76 -1.22
CA ALA A 152 -10.67 21.77 -1.58
C ALA A 152 -9.97 23.11 -1.24
N HIS A 153 -10.68 24.23 -1.22
CA HIS A 153 -10.15 25.53 -0.86
C HIS A 153 -9.83 25.68 0.64
N TYR A 154 -10.28 24.78 1.51
CA TYR A 154 -9.89 24.70 2.93
C TYR A 154 -8.53 23.99 3.16
N ARG A 155 -7.76 23.85 2.13
CA ARG A 155 -6.42 23.28 2.10
C ARG A 155 -5.39 24.30 2.62
N PHE A 156 -4.93 24.12 3.84
CA PHE A 156 -3.89 24.95 4.45
C PHE A 156 -2.66 24.13 4.81
#